data_db53a2de05dcf3259511abc2c4f13597
#
_entry.id   db53a2de05dcf3259511abc2c4f13597
#
_cell.length_a   1.000
_cell.length_b   1.000
_cell.length_c   1.000
_cell.angle_alpha   90.00
_cell.angle_beta   90.00
_cell.angle_gamma   90.00
#
_symmetry.space_group_name_H-M   'P 1'
#
loop_
_entity.id
_entity.type
_entity.pdbx_description
1 polymer ?
#
loop_
_entity_poly.entity_id
_entity_poly.type
_entity_poly.pdbx_seq_one_letter_code
_entity_poly.pdbx_strand_id
1 'polypeptide(L)' 'MRELTYYKRRFLRVIEKRGGELVMLGKHAHPTLDYLVEAGYLHRRSASLDTVVYVLTEKGSATLAK' A
#
# COMPACT_ATOMS: atom_id res chain seq x y z
N MET A 1 -19.71 -6.02 2.82
CA MET A 1 -18.53 -5.29 2.56
C MET A 1 -17.64 -5.06 3.77
N ARG A 2 -16.38 -5.11 3.57
CA ARG A 2 -15.46 -5.04 4.67
C ARG A 2 -14.77 -3.71 4.72
N GLU A 3 -14.76 -3.10 5.87
CA GLU A 3 -14.02 -1.87 6.04
C GLU A 3 -12.57 -2.18 6.37
N LEU A 4 -11.70 -1.23 6.07
CA LEU A 4 -10.32 -1.36 6.46
C LEU A 4 -10.20 -1.32 7.97
N THR A 5 -9.34 -2.18 8.50
CA THR A 5 -9.04 -2.12 9.91
C THR A 5 -8.25 -0.85 10.20
N TYR A 6 -8.23 -0.49 11.48
CA TYR A 6 -7.46 0.67 11.90
C TYR A 6 -6.00 0.58 11.45
N TYR A 7 -5.40 -0.59 11.61
CA TYR A 7 -4.00 -0.77 11.27
C TYR A 7 -3.74 -0.63 9.77
N LYS A 8 -4.61 -1.19 8.96
CA LYS A 8 -4.44 -1.11 7.52
C LYS A 8 -4.62 0.31 7.03
N ARG A 9 -5.60 1.02 7.59
CA ARG A 9 -5.83 2.41 7.23
C ARG A 9 -4.64 3.27 7.63
N ARG A 10 -4.10 3.02 8.82
CA ARG A 10 -2.94 3.75 9.28
C ARG A 10 -1.73 3.49 8.39
N PHE A 11 -1.59 2.26 7.93
CA PHE A 11 -0.51 1.89 7.02
C PHE A 11 -0.60 2.73 5.74
N LEU A 12 -1.80 2.84 5.18
CA LEU A 12 -2.00 3.64 3.98
C LEU A 12 -1.65 5.11 4.24
N ARG A 13 -1.99 5.60 5.41
CA ARG A 13 -1.68 6.99 5.75
C ARG A 13 -0.17 7.23 5.81
N VAL A 14 0.58 6.25 6.32
CA VAL A 14 2.02 6.36 6.34
C VAL A 14 2.57 6.46 4.92
N ILE A 15 2.03 5.64 4.02
CA ILE A 15 2.46 5.68 2.63
C ILE A 15 2.11 7.03 2.00
N GLU A 16 0.92 7.55 2.31
CA GLU A 16 0.51 8.85 1.81
C GLU A 16 1.49 9.93 2.21
N LYS A 17 1.95 9.89 3.46
CA LYS A 17 2.88 10.89 3.97
C LYS A 17 4.25 10.79 3.32
N ARG A 18 4.55 9.66 2.72
CA ARG A 18 5.81 9.47 2.01
C ARG A 18 5.69 9.81 0.53
N GLY A 19 4.68 10.59 0.19
CA GLY A 19 4.49 10.97 -1.21
C GLY A 19 3.69 9.98 -2.00
N GLY A 20 3.01 9.05 -1.33
CA GLY A 20 2.17 8.07 -2.00
C GLY A 20 2.92 6.84 -2.46
N GLU A 21 4.17 6.68 -2.06
CA GLU A 21 4.99 5.53 -2.44
C GLU A 21 5.70 4.95 -1.25
N LEU A 22 5.86 3.63 -1.27
CA LEU A 22 6.61 2.92 -0.25
C LEU A 22 7.54 1.95 -0.95
N VAL A 23 8.84 2.10 -0.71
CA VAL A 23 9.86 1.24 -1.31
C VAL A 23 10.23 0.16 -0.31
N MET A 24 10.14 -1.09 -0.74
CA MET A 24 10.48 -2.23 0.10
C MET A 24 11.60 -3.02 -0.54
N LEU A 25 12.57 -3.40 0.26
CA LEU A 25 13.69 -4.19 -0.22
C LEU A 25 13.47 -5.65 0.11
N GLY A 26 14.01 -6.51 -0.74
CA GLY A 26 14.03 -7.92 -0.46
C GLY A 26 12.77 -8.64 -0.88
N LYS A 27 12.71 -9.90 -0.51
CA LYS A 27 11.64 -10.78 -0.94
C LYS A 27 10.76 -11.19 0.22
N HIS A 28 10.67 -10.36 1.21
CA HIS A 28 9.88 -10.69 2.38
C HIS A 28 8.40 -10.61 2.07
N ALA A 29 7.66 -11.54 2.63
CA ALA A 29 6.22 -11.52 2.49
C ALA A 29 5.65 -10.44 3.41
N HIS A 30 4.71 -9.69 2.88
CA HIS A 30 4.04 -8.65 3.64
C HIS A 30 2.54 -8.82 3.49
N PRO A 31 1.93 -9.65 4.33
CA PRO A 31 0.50 -9.95 4.16
C PRO A 31 -0.38 -8.71 4.14
N THR A 32 -0.05 -7.71 4.94
CA THR A 32 -0.84 -6.48 4.96
C THR A 32 -0.74 -5.75 3.63
N LEU A 33 0.47 -5.64 3.08
CA LEU A 33 0.66 -4.99 1.79
C LEU A 33 -0.01 -5.78 0.68
N ASP A 34 0.11 -7.11 0.73
CA ASP A 34 -0.53 -7.95 -0.27
C ASP A 34 -2.04 -7.78 -0.24
N TYR A 35 -2.62 -7.73 0.95
CA TYR A 35 -4.05 -7.52 1.08
C TYR A 35 -4.46 -6.19 0.45
N LEU A 36 -3.69 -5.14 0.72
CA LEU A 36 -4.03 -3.82 0.21
C LEU A 36 -3.91 -3.75 -1.30
N VAL A 37 -2.95 -4.47 -1.86
CA VAL A 37 -2.82 -4.55 -3.32
C VAL A 37 -4.03 -5.26 -3.92
N GLU A 38 -4.41 -6.40 -3.36
CA GLU A 38 -5.53 -7.16 -3.88
C GLU A 38 -6.84 -6.41 -3.74
N ALA A 39 -6.97 -5.63 -2.68
CA ALA A 39 -8.17 -4.85 -2.46
C ALA A 39 -8.21 -3.58 -3.30
N GLY A 40 -7.12 -3.26 -4.00
CA GLY A 40 -7.11 -2.12 -4.90
C GLY A 40 -6.65 -0.83 -4.27
N TYR A 41 -6.20 -0.85 -3.04
CA TYR A 41 -5.73 0.37 -2.38
C TYR A 41 -4.30 0.74 -2.72
N LEU A 42 -3.51 -0.25 -3.12
CA LEU A 42 -2.13 -0.05 -3.51
C LEU A 42 -1.87 -0.74 -4.84
N HIS A 43 -0.91 -0.20 -5.56
CA HIS A 43 -0.43 -0.81 -6.78
C HIS A 43 1.02 -1.22 -6.56
N ARG A 44 1.37 -2.45 -6.93
CA ARG A 44 2.70 -2.96 -6.73
C ARG A 44 3.46 -2.93 -8.04
N ARG A 45 4.68 -2.45 -7.98
CA ARG A 45 5.53 -2.32 -9.15
C ARG A 45 6.94 -2.76 -8.80
N SER A 46 7.56 -3.57 -9.67
CA SER A 46 8.95 -3.96 -9.50
C SER A 46 9.84 -2.83 -9.97
N ALA A 47 10.75 -2.39 -9.11
CA ALA A 47 11.70 -1.36 -9.49
C ALA A 47 13.04 -1.98 -9.89
N SER A 48 13.38 -3.11 -9.28
CA SER A 48 14.60 -3.85 -9.60
C SER A 48 14.41 -5.27 -9.12
N LEU A 49 15.46 -6.07 -9.23
CA LEU A 49 15.37 -7.47 -8.82
C LEU A 49 15.00 -7.61 -7.34
N ASP A 50 15.48 -6.69 -6.52
CA ASP A 50 15.28 -6.78 -5.09
C ASP A 50 14.41 -5.70 -4.52
N THR A 51 13.84 -4.85 -5.37
CA THR A 51 13.11 -3.69 -4.89
C THR A 51 11.71 -3.67 -5.46
N VAL A 52 10.74 -3.51 -4.57
CA VAL A 52 9.34 -3.40 -4.96
C VAL A 52 8.81 -2.08 -4.44
N VAL A 53 8.04 -1.39 -5.27
CA VAL A 53 7.45 -0.11 -4.89
C VAL A 53 5.94 -0.28 -4.83
N TYR A 54 5.35 0.14 -3.72
CA TYR A 54 3.91 0.16 -3.54
C TYR A 54 3.44 1.59 -3.68
N VAL A 55 2.49 1.80 -4.58
CA VAL A 55 2.00 3.14 -4.89
C VAL A 55 0.54 3.24 -4.49
N LEU A 56 0.20 4.33 -3.83
CA LEU A 56 -1.18 4.56 -3.41
C LEU A 56 -2.04 4.81 -4.65
N THR A 57 -3.15 4.07 -4.75
CA THR A 57 -4.07 4.22 -5.86
C THR A 57 -5.10 5.31 -5.57
N GLU A 58 -5.91 5.64 -6.58
CA GLU A 58 -7.01 6.56 -6.37
C GLU A 58 -7.96 6.06 -5.30
N LYS A 59 -8.23 4.76 -5.32
CA LYS A 59 -9.11 4.17 -4.31
C LYS A 59 -8.53 4.32 -2.92
N GLY A 60 -7.22 4.08 -2.80
CA GLY A 60 -6.55 4.24 -1.51
C GLY A 60 -6.58 5.67 -1.05
N SER A 61 -6.31 6.60 -1.94
CA SER A 61 -6.32 8.01 -1.62
C SER A 61 -7.71 8.47 -1.21
N ALA A 62 -8.73 8.05 -1.95
CA ALA A 62 -10.10 8.42 -1.63
C ALA A 62 -10.52 7.88 -0.27
N THR A 63 -10.04 6.69 0.09
CA THR A 63 -10.36 6.11 1.38
C THR A 63 -9.80 6.95 2.51
N LEU A 64 -8.61 7.50 2.30
CA LEU A 64 -7.97 8.32 3.32
C LEU A 64 -8.57 9.72 3.42
N ALA A 65 -9.22 10.17 2.36
CA ALA A 65 -9.78 11.51 2.34
C ALA A 65 -11.05 11.65 3.17
N LYS A 66 -11.61 10.54 3.61
CA LYS A 66 -12.86 10.59 4.40
C LYS A 66 -12.61 10.86 5.86
#